data_6d7ec72ac29d3998d13c73d7758b8b98
#
_entry.id   6d7ec72ac29d3998d13c73d7758b8b98
#
_cell.length_a   1.000
_cell.length_b   1.000
_cell.length_c   1.000
_cell.angle_alpha   90.00
_cell.angle_beta   90.00
_cell.angle_gamma   90.00
#
_symmetry.space_group_name_H-M   'P 1'
#
loop_
_entity.id
_entity.type
_entity.pdbx_description
1 polymer ?
#
loop_
_entity_poly.entity_id
_entity_poly.type
_entity_poly.pdbx_seq_one_letter_code
_entity_poly.pdbx_strand_id
1 'polypeptide(L)'
;MAEGDVTGRVAMRRMLVLPLIVVLVVLGSLEAYGGENVWYSVFVPGWGQVRAGHYGRGSLFLSAELVSLAALAISDIQYSRAVDQYDRARASYLNATYIGDAVSEYNLMRSHWDSAETLNGYRQAALYTAIGVWAVNIVDMILLDEKEEPPLSFNVRPGGFLVTGSISF
;
A
#
# COMPACT_ATOMS: atom_id res chain seq x y z
N MET A 1 -1.19 -3.92 -35.84
CA MET A 1 -0.61 -4.69 -34.74
C MET A 1 -0.08 -3.79 -33.62
N ALA A 2 -0.66 -2.60 -33.45
CA ALA A 2 -0.26 -1.59 -32.44
C ALA A 2 -1.32 -1.34 -31.35
N GLU A 3 -2.45 -2.02 -31.36
CA GLU A 3 -3.57 -1.74 -30.44
C GLU A 3 -3.39 -2.34 -29.02
N GLY A 4 -2.60 -3.40 -28.88
CA GLY A 4 -2.36 -4.04 -27.58
C GLY A 4 -1.50 -3.25 -26.60
N ASP A 5 -0.64 -2.35 -27.09
CA ASP A 5 0.27 -1.54 -26.25
C ASP A 5 -0.45 -0.32 -25.62
N VAL A 6 -1.48 0.20 -26.26
CA VAL A 6 -2.23 1.37 -25.76
C VAL A 6 -3.14 1.00 -24.59
N THR A 7 -3.77 -0.17 -24.64
CA THR A 7 -4.66 -0.66 -23.58
C THR A 7 -3.88 -0.99 -22.30
N GLY A 8 -2.70 -1.57 -22.42
CA GLY A 8 -1.82 -1.87 -21.27
C GLY A 8 -1.36 -0.60 -20.54
N ARG A 9 -0.94 0.41 -21.28
CA ARG A 9 -0.49 1.70 -20.71
C ARG A 9 -1.63 2.50 -20.07
N VAL A 10 -2.83 2.44 -20.62
CA VAL A 10 -4.01 3.12 -20.05
C VAL A 10 -4.47 2.43 -18.77
N ALA A 11 -4.45 1.08 -18.72
CA ALA A 11 -4.76 0.33 -17.51
C ALA A 11 -3.73 0.59 -16.40
N MET A 12 -2.44 0.64 -16.72
CA MET A 12 -1.37 0.92 -15.78
C MET A 12 -1.45 2.36 -15.21
N ARG A 13 -1.81 3.35 -16.03
CA ARG A 13 -2.02 4.73 -15.56
C ARG A 13 -3.21 4.84 -14.60
N ARG A 14 -4.33 4.17 -14.88
CA ARG A 14 -5.52 4.18 -14.00
C ARG A 14 -5.24 3.52 -12.67
N MET A 15 -4.39 2.51 -12.65
CA MET A 15 -4.02 1.75 -11.47
C MET A 15 -3.18 2.57 -10.48
N LEU A 16 -2.38 3.53 -10.95
CA LEU A 16 -1.56 4.42 -10.11
C LEU A 16 -2.33 5.66 -9.64
N VAL A 17 -3.38 6.07 -10.33
CA VAL A 17 -4.14 7.29 -10.00
C VAL A 17 -4.97 7.12 -8.74
N LEU A 18 -5.62 5.98 -8.54
CA LEU A 18 -6.47 5.74 -7.36
C LEU A 18 -5.68 5.79 -6.05
N PRO A 19 -4.56 5.04 -5.88
CA PRO A 19 -3.75 5.13 -4.68
C PRO A 19 -3.15 6.52 -4.47
N LEU A 20 -2.78 7.23 -5.54
CA LEU A 20 -2.28 8.59 -5.43
C LEU A 20 -3.35 9.56 -4.90
N ILE A 21 -4.60 9.43 -5.35
CA ILE A 21 -5.73 10.22 -4.84
C ILE A 21 -5.97 9.92 -3.37
N VAL A 22 -5.94 8.65 -2.95
CA VAL A 22 -6.11 8.26 -1.54
C VAL A 22 -4.99 8.89 -0.69
N VAL A 23 -3.75 8.81 -1.14
CA VAL A 23 -2.60 9.43 -0.46
C VAL A 23 -2.79 10.95 -0.34
N LEU A 24 -3.18 11.63 -1.41
CA LEU A 24 -3.39 13.08 -1.41
C LEU A 24 -4.55 13.50 -0.49
N VAL A 25 -5.66 12.75 -0.48
CA VAL A 25 -6.80 13.01 0.42
C VAL A 25 -6.39 12.82 1.88
N VAL A 26 -5.66 11.76 2.19
CA VAL A 26 -5.16 11.48 3.55
C VAL A 26 -4.17 12.58 3.97
N LEU A 27 -3.22 12.96 3.13
CA LEU A 27 -2.26 14.02 3.44
C LEU A 27 -2.94 15.38 3.64
N GLY A 28 -3.96 15.71 2.84
CA GLY A 28 -4.72 16.95 2.99
C GLY A 28 -5.57 17.02 4.28
N SER A 29 -6.03 15.88 4.78
CA SER A 29 -6.75 15.82 6.05
C SER A 29 -5.85 15.90 7.28
N LEU A 30 -4.56 15.59 7.16
CA LEU A 30 -3.60 15.61 8.28
C LEU A 30 -3.29 17.03 8.78
N GLU A 31 -3.37 18.05 7.92
CA GLU A 31 -3.17 19.45 8.35
C GLU A 31 -4.26 19.93 9.32
N ALA A 32 -5.46 19.33 9.23
CA ALA A 32 -6.61 19.72 10.06
C ALA A 32 -6.71 18.93 11.38
N TYR A 33 -6.19 17.68 11.44
CA TYR A 33 -6.46 16.76 12.56
C TYR A 33 -5.21 16.03 13.10
N GLY A 34 -4.03 16.23 12.52
CA GLY A 34 -2.87 15.43 12.85
C GLY A 34 -1.97 16.03 13.92
N GLY A 35 -1.96 15.47 15.13
CA GLY A 35 -0.90 15.67 16.09
C GLY A 35 0.46 15.14 15.61
N GLU A 36 1.54 15.44 16.36
CA GLU A 36 2.91 15.06 15.99
C GLU A 36 3.05 13.56 15.71
N ASN A 37 2.36 12.70 16.47
CA ASN A 37 2.43 11.25 16.36
C ASN A 37 1.82 10.71 15.06
N VAL A 38 0.82 11.38 14.48
CA VAL A 38 0.20 10.99 13.21
C VAL A 38 1.21 11.04 12.07
N TRP A 39 2.06 12.07 12.02
CA TRP A 39 3.09 12.20 10.99
C TRP A 39 4.07 11.04 10.98
N TYR A 40 4.44 10.50 12.15
CA TYR A 40 5.30 9.31 12.21
C TYR A 40 4.63 8.08 11.61
N SER A 41 3.31 7.92 11.78
CA SER A 41 2.53 6.82 11.18
C SER A 41 2.34 6.96 9.67
N VAL A 42 2.44 8.18 9.12
CA VAL A 42 2.42 8.43 7.67
C VAL A 42 3.68 7.86 7.01
N PHE A 43 4.84 8.07 7.64
CA PHE A 43 6.12 7.60 7.06
C PHE A 43 6.39 6.13 7.35
N VAL A 44 6.05 5.67 8.55
CA VAL A 44 6.27 4.28 8.96
C VAL A 44 5.02 3.77 9.67
N PRO A 45 4.25 2.88 9.03
CA PRO A 45 3.05 2.31 9.64
C PRO A 45 3.34 1.71 11.02
N GLY A 46 2.53 2.09 12.00
CA GLY A 46 2.69 1.66 13.39
C GLY A 46 3.65 2.49 14.26
N TRP A 47 4.49 3.36 13.68
CA TRP A 47 5.49 4.09 14.46
C TRP A 47 4.85 5.16 15.38
N GLY A 48 3.81 5.85 14.93
CA GLY A 48 3.06 6.79 15.76
C GLY A 48 2.45 6.13 16.99
N GLN A 49 1.85 4.94 16.81
CA GLN A 49 1.28 4.15 17.91
C GLN A 49 2.36 3.71 18.92
N VAL A 50 3.55 3.32 18.44
CA VAL A 50 4.68 2.99 19.32
C VAL A 50 5.10 4.21 20.14
N ARG A 51 5.21 5.39 19.52
CA ARG A 51 5.55 6.64 20.23
C ARG A 51 4.49 7.05 21.25
N ALA A 52 3.22 6.85 20.94
CA ALA A 52 2.09 7.07 21.85
C ALA A 52 1.98 5.99 22.96
N GLY A 53 2.93 5.04 23.06
CA GLY A 53 2.91 3.99 24.07
C GLY A 53 2.05 2.77 23.74
N HIS A 54 1.39 2.74 22.58
CA HIS A 54 0.52 1.65 22.13
C HIS A 54 1.31 0.56 21.38
N TYR A 55 2.30 -0.06 22.02
CA TYR A 55 3.24 -1.00 21.41
C TYR A 55 2.56 -2.18 20.70
N GLY A 56 1.47 -2.74 21.26
CA GLY A 56 0.74 -3.87 20.65
C GLY A 56 0.11 -3.50 19.31
N ARG A 57 -0.52 -2.32 19.20
CA ARG A 57 -1.11 -1.82 17.96
C ARG A 57 -0.02 -1.45 16.94
N GLY A 58 1.01 -0.74 17.38
CA GLY A 58 2.11 -0.34 16.52
C GLY A 58 2.83 -1.54 15.89
N SER A 59 3.11 -2.59 16.67
CA SER A 59 3.74 -3.82 16.16
C SER A 59 2.83 -4.58 15.19
N LEU A 60 1.50 -4.57 15.41
CA LEU A 60 0.54 -5.18 14.49
C LEU A 60 0.57 -4.50 13.12
N PHE A 61 0.47 -3.17 13.07
CA PHE A 61 0.51 -2.42 11.80
C PHE A 61 1.85 -2.57 11.10
N LEU A 62 2.95 -2.46 11.83
CA LEU A 62 4.29 -2.64 11.28
C LEU A 62 4.47 -4.04 10.66
N SER A 63 4.06 -5.09 11.37
CA SER A 63 4.18 -6.46 10.87
C SER A 63 3.26 -6.72 9.67
N ALA A 64 2.01 -6.21 9.69
CA ALA A 64 1.08 -6.33 8.58
C ALA A 64 1.61 -5.63 7.32
N GLU A 65 2.19 -4.45 7.46
CA GLU A 65 2.80 -3.72 6.35
C GLU A 65 4.02 -4.44 5.79
N LEU A 66 4.92 -4.93 6.64
CA LEU A 66 6.08 -5.71 6.19
C LEU A 66 5.69 -6.97 5.42
N VAL A 67 4.66 -7.69 5.87
CA VAL A 67 4.12 -8.87 5.17
C VAL A 67 3.53 -8.45 3.81
N SER A 68 2.78 -7.37 3.76
CA SER A 68 2.16 -6.86 2.52
C SER A 68 3.21 -6.43 1.50
N LEU A 69 4.25 -5.73 1.93
CA LEU A 69 5.36 -5.30 1.08
C LEU A 69 6.20 -6.50 0.59
N ALA A 70 6.43 -7.49 1.45
CA ALA A 70 7.10 -8.73 1.04
C ALA A 70 6.29 -9.49 -0.01
N ALA A 71 4.97 -9.62 0.21
CA ALA A 71 4.07 -10.25 -0.77
C ALA A 71 4.07 -9.49 -2.11
N LEU A 72 4.07 -8.16 -2.08
CA LEU A 72 4.16 -7.33 -3.28
C LEU A 72 5.48 -7.55 -4.02
N ALA A 73 6.62 -7.55 -3.32
CA ALA A 73 7.94 -7.76 -3.93
C ALA A 73 8.06 -9.16 -4.55
N ILE A 74 7.58 -10.20 -3.86
CA ILE A 74 7.59 -11.57 -4.37
C ILE A 74 6.71 -11.68 -5.62
N SER A 75 5.50 -11.12 -5.57
CA SER A 75 4.56 -11.15 -6.70
C SER A 75 5.10 -10.40 -7.90
N ASP A 76 5.80 -9.27 -7.71
CA ASP A 76 6.41 -8.49 -8.78
C ASP A 76 7.56 -9.26 -9.46
N ILE A 77 8.41 -9.92 -8.68
CA ILE A 77 9.49 -10.77 -9.22
C ILE A 77 8.92 -11.95 -10.03
N GLN A 78 7.86 -12.59 -9.52
CA GLN A 78 7.24 -13.71 -10.21
C GLN A 78 6.55 -13.26 -11.51
N TYR A 79 5.83 -12.14 -11.47
CA TYR A 79 5.22 -11.53 -12.65
C TYR A 79 6.26 -11.19 -13.71
N SER A 80 7.36 -10.53 -13.35
CA SER A 80 8.43 -10.18 -14.28
C SER A 80 9.03 -11.42 -14.94
N ARG A 81 9.25 -12.50 -14.18
CA ARG A 81 9.73 -13.78 -14.74
C ARG A 81 8.74 -14.40 -15.72
N ALA A 82 7.44 -14.37 -15.44
CA ALA A 82 6.43 -14.91 -16.33
C ALA A 82 6.34 -14.11 -17.64
N VAL A 83 6.47 -12.78 -17.59
CA VAL A 83 6.56 -11.91 -18.76
C VAL A 83 7.80 -12.22 -19.58
N ASP A 84 8.96 -12.39 -18.95
CA ASP A 84 10.21 -12.76 -19.66
C ASP A 84 10.09 -14.13 -20.35
N GLN A 85 9.40 -15.08 -19.74
CA GLN A 85 9.13 -16.41 -20.34
C GLN A 85 8.19 -16.30 -21.52
N TYR A 86 7.12 -15.49 -21.39
CA TYR A 86 6.23 -15.18 -22.51
C TYR A 86 6.98 -14.58 -23.69
N ASP A 87 7.84 -13.58 -23.46
CA ASP A 87 8.58 -12.91 -24.52
C ASP A 87 9.54 -13.87 -25.23
N ARG A 88 10.19 -14.78 -24.51
CA ARG A 88 11.04 -15.83 -25.09
C ARG A 88 10.23 -16.80 -25.94
N ALA A 89 9.12 -17.33 -25.42
CA ALA A 89 8.26 -18.25 -26.17
C ALA A 89 7.68 -17.56 -27.41
N ARG A 90 7.30 -16.28 -27.31
CA ARG A 90 6.86 -15.48 -28.44
C ARG A 90 7.97 -15.33 -29.52
N ALA A 91 9.20 -15.06 -29.09
CA ALA A 91 10.33 -14.98 -30.03
C ALA A 91 10.58 -16.32 -30.73
N SER A 92 10.53 -17.45 -29.99
CA SER A 92 10.65 -18.80 -30.56
C SER A 92 9.52 -19.09 -31.56
N TYR A 93 8.26 -18.76 -31.21
CA TYR A 93 7.11 -18.90 -32.10
C TYR A 93 7.29 -18.14 -33.41
N LEU A 94 7.75 -16.88 -33.35
CA LEU A 94 7.94 -16.04 -34.55
C LEU A 94 9.09 -16.53 -35.46
N ASN A 95 10.05 -17.26 -34.90
CA ASN A 95 11.20 -17.82 -35.63
C ASN A 95 11.02 -19.30 -36.01
N ALA A 96 9.88 -19.92 -35.66
CA ALA A 96 9.62 -21.33 -35.96
C ALA A 96 9.53 -21.56 -37.48
N THR A 97 10.32 -22.52 -37.98
CA THR A 97 10.35 -22.89 -39.39
C THR A 97 9.33 -24.00 -39.71
N TYR A 98 9.06 -24.86 -38.74
CA TYR A 98 8.15 -25.98 -38.90
C TYR A 98 6.84 -25.74 -38.16
N ILE A 99 5.72 -26.20 -38.74
CA ILE A 99 4.37 -26.01 -38.15
C ILE A 99 4.28 -26.66 -36.76
N GLY A 100 4.89 -27.83 -36.55
CA GLY A 100 4.90 -28.52 -35.26
C GLY A 100 5.56 -27.70 -34.16
N ASP A 101 6.70 -27.06 -34.45
CA ASP A 101 7.42 -26.20 -33.52
C ASP A 101 6.59 -24.93 -33.23
N ALA A 102 6.01 -24.31 -34.26
CA ALA A 102 5.14 -23.16 -34.10
C ALA A 102 3.93 -23.43 -33.18
N VAL A 103 3.28 -24.57 -33.32
CA VAL A 103 2.16 -24.96 -32.45
C VAL A 103 2.60 -25.16 -31.01
N SER A 104 3.76 -25.81 -30.81
CA SER A 104 4.34 -26.02 -29.46
C SER A 104 4.67 -24.70 -28.79
N GLU A 105 5.38 -23.83 -29.47
CA GLU A 105 5.78 -22.50 -28.95
C GLU A 105 4.58 -21.57 -28.69
N TYR A 106 3.56 -21.64 -29.55
CA TYR A 106 2.30 -20.94 -29.30
C TYR A 106 1.60 -21.39 -28.00
N ASN A 107 1.55 -22.68 -27.74
CA ASN A 107 0.95 -23.21 -26.51
C ASN A 107 1.76 -22.77 -25.27
N LEU A 108 3.10 -22.78 -25.34
CA LEU A 108 3.96 -22.26 -24.28
C LEU A 108 3.74 -20.78 -24.05
N MET A 109 3.73 -19.99 -25.11
CA MET A 109 3.47 -18.56 -25.04
C MET A 109 2.12 -18.26 -24.34
N ARG A 110 1.07 -18.98 -24.72
CA ARG A 110 -0.26 -18.85 -24.10
C ARG A 110 -0.24 -19.21 -22.61
N SER A 111 0.39 -20.32 -22.25
CA SER A 111 0.53 -20.75 -20.85
C SER A 111 1.27 -19.73 -19.99
N HIS A 112 2.34 -19.12 -20.53
CA HIS A 112 3.08 -18.06 -19.82
C HIS A 112 2.28 -16.78 -19.71
N TRP A 113 1.45 -16.44 -20.72
CA TRP A 113 0.52 -15.32 -20.64
C TRP A 113 -0.52 -15.50 -19.53
N ASP A 114 -1.18 -16.66 -19.49
CA ASP A 114 -2.18 -16.98 -18.45
C ASP A 114 -1.55 -16.93 -17.04
N SER A 115 -0.29 -17.38 -16.91
CA SER A 115 0.48 -17.28 -15.68
C SER A 115 0.78 -15.84 -15.31
N ALA A 116 1.21 -15.01 -16.25
CA ALA A 116 1.50 -13.60 -16.03
C ALA A 116 0.24 -12.82 -15.62
N GLU A 117 -0.91 -13.11 -16.24
CA GLU A 117 -2.19 -12.49 -15.88
C GLU A 117 -2.60 -12.82 -14.44
N THR A 118 -2.48 -14.09 -14.04
CA THR A 118 -2.76 -14.54 -12.66
C THR A 118 -1.84 -13.87 -11.65
N LEU A 119 -0.53 -13.83 -11.93
CA LEU A 119 0.47 -13.19 -11.06
C LEU A 119 0.29 -11.67 -10.97
N ASN A 120 -0.15 -11.03 -12.05
CA ASN A 120 -0.54 -9.62 -12.02
C ASN A 120 -1.72 -9.38 -11.08
N GLY A 121 -2.70 -10.28 -11.04
CA GLY A 121 -3.80 -10.23 -10.07
C GLY A 121 -3.30 -10.29 -8.63
N TYR A 122 -2.38 -11.19 -8.30
CA TYR A 122 -1.78 -11.27 -6.96
C TYR A 122 -0.97 -10.03 -6.61
N ARG A 123 -0.19 -9.48 -7.56
CA ARG A 123 0.54 -8.23 -7.38
C ARG A 123 -0.39 -7.06 -7.06
N GLN A 124 -1.50 -6.95 -7.77
CA GLN A 124 -2.52 -5.93 -7.53
C GLN A 124 -3.16 -6.10 -6.15
N ALA A 125 -3.53 -7.32 -5.78
CA ALA A 125 -4.10 -7.60 -4.47
C ALA A 125 -3.13 -7.23 -3.34
N ALA A 126 -1.85 -7.59 -3.46
CA ALA A 126 -0.82 -7.24 -2.48
C ALA A 126 -0.62 -5.71 -2.37
N LEU A 127 -0.62 -4.99 -3.50
CA LEU A 127 -0.53 -3.52 -3.52
C LEU A 127 -1.72 -2.87 -2.81
N TYR A 128 -2.94 -3.29 -3.12
CA TYR A 128 -4.13 -2.74 -2.46
C TYR A 128 -4.18 -3.10 -0.98
N THR A 129 -3.67 -4.26 -0.59
CA THR A 129 -3.57 -4.65 0.82
C THR A 129 -2.59 -3.74 1.57
N ALA A 130 -1.41 -3.48 1.02
CA ALA A 130 -0.44 -2.57 1.63
C ALA A 130 -1.02 -1.15 1.78
N ILE A 131 -1.64 -0.60 0.73
CA ILE A 131 -2.31 0.71 0.81
C ILE A 131 -3.43 0.71 1.85
N GLY A 132 -4.22 -0.37 1.93
CA GLY A 132 -5.30 -0.51 2.90
C GLY A 132 -4.78 -0.55 4.35
N VAL A 133 -3.75 -1.33 4.62
CA VAL A 133 -3.12 -1.39 5.95
C VAL A 133 -2.58 -0.02 6.34
N TRP A 134 -1.89 0.66 5.43
CA TRP A 134 -1.36 1.99 5.66
C TRP A 134 -2.45 3.03 5.94
N ALA A 135 -3.54 3.03 5.17
CA ALA A 135 -4.66 3.94 5.37
C ALA A 135 -5.37 3.71 6.72
N VAL A 136 -5.63 2.44 7.07
CA VAL A 136 -6.24 2.08 8.36
C VAL A 136 -5.33 2.47 9.53
N ASN A 137 -4.02 2.28 9.40
CA ASN A 137 -3.05 2.72 10.39
C ASN A 137 -3.11 4.24 10.67
N ILE A 138 -3.23 5.06 9.64
CA ILE A 138 -3.34 6.52 9.80
C ILE A 138 -4.66 6.89 10.50
N VAL A 139 -5.78 6.29 10.08
CA VAL A 139 -7.09 6.52 10.71
C VAL A 139 -7.06 6.11 12.18
N ASP A 140 -6.51 4.94 12.50
CA ASP A 140 -6.36 4.48 13.90
C ASP A 140 -5.55 5.48 14.74
N MET A 141 -4.48 6.06 14.17
CA MET A 141 -3.66 7.03 14.87
C MET A 141 -4.39 8.36 15.12
N ILE A 142 -5.15 8.85 14.14
CA ILE A 142 -5.99 10.06 14.31
C ILE A 142 -7.00 9.85 15.44
N LEU A 143 -7.68 8.69 15.46
CA LEU A 143 -8.66 8.37 16.49
C LEU A 143 -8.04 8.18 17.90
N LEU A 144 -6.76 7.84 17.98
CA LEU A 144 -6.03 7.75 19.23
C LEU A 144 -5.63 9.14 19.74
N ASP A 145 -5.16 9.99 18.86
CA ASP A 145 -4.69 11.36 19.16
C ASP A 145 -5.86 12.24 19.69
N GLU A 146 -7.08 12.07 19.14
CA GLU A 146 -8.28 12.76 19.64
C GLU A 146 -8.68 12.35 21.07
N LYS A 147 -8.28 11.15 21.54
CA LYS A 147 -8.64 10.67 22.89
C LYS A 147 -7.67 11.12 23.98
N GLU A 148 -6.52 11.63 23.62
CA GLU A 148 -5.57 12.20 24.56
C GLU A 148 -5.94 13.68 24.88
N GLU A 149 -7.18 13.94 25.33
CA GLU A 149 -7.48 15.20 25.98
C GLU A 149 -6.55 15.36 27.19
N PRO A 150 -5.84 16.52 27.33
CA PRO A 150 -4.96 16.71 28.45
C PRO A 150 -5.74 16.53 29.74
N PRO A 151 -5.28 15.72 30.69
CA PRO A 151 -5.98 15.53 31.95
C PRO A 151 -6.12 16.92 32.60
N LEU A 152 -7.37 17.23 33.05
CA LEU A 152 -7.65 18.45 33.79
C LEU A 152 -6.63 18.55 34.93
N SER A 153 -5.64 19.42 34.81
CA SER A 153 -4.62 19.59 35.81
C SER A 153 -5.19 20.48 36.92
N PHE A 154 -5.56 19.85 38.05
CA PHE A 154 -5.92 20.57 39.24
C PHE A 154 -4.64 21.03 39.96
N ASN A 155 -4.33 22.29 39.86
CA ASN A 155 -3.22 22.87 40.59
C ASN A 155 -3.74 23.52 41.87
N VAL A 156 -3.59 22.85 43.01
CA VAL A 156 -3.98 23.36 44.33
C VAL A 156 -2.84 24.20 44.88
N ARG A 157 -2.96 25.54 44.87
CA ARG A 157 -2.06 26.43 45.63
C ARG A 157 -2.62 26.70 47.00
N PRO A 158 -1.76 26.85 48.04
CA PRO A 158 -2.20 27.32 49.34
C PRO A 158 -2.79 28.74 49.23
N GLY A 159 -4.15 28.84 49.31
CA GLY A 159 -4.83 30.13 49.26
C GLY A 159 -5.89 30.31 48.16
N GLY A 160 -6.19 29.29 47.32
CA GLY A 160 -7.28 29.34 46.34
C GLY A 160 -7.25 28.20 45.30
N PHE A 161 -8.43 27.92 44.75
CA PHE A 161 -8.58 26.98 43.64
C PHE A 161 -8.44 27.73 42.33
N LEU A 162 -7.47 27.36 41.50
CA LEU A 162 -7.40 27.79 40.10
C LEU A 162 -7.72 26.55 39.23
N VAL A 163 -8.89 26.58 38.60
CA VAL A 163 -9.23 25.60 37.55
C VAL A 163 -8.79 26.21 36.24
N THR A 164 -7.68 25.73 35.70
CA THR A 164 -7.26 26.06 34.34
C THR A 164 -7.68 24.94 33.41
N GLY A 165 -8.80 25.12 32.73
CA GLY A 165 -9.16 24.29 31.57
C GLY A 165 -8.61 24.94 30.31
N SER A 166 -7.71 24.30 29.57
CA SER A 166 -7.38 24.70 28.20
C SER A 166 -8.41 24.07 27.27
N ILE A 167 -9.28 24.88 26.68
CA ILE A 167 -10.13 24.46 25.57
C ILE A 167 -9.32 24.80 24.32
N SER A 168 -8.82 23.78 23.60
CA SER A 168 -8.34 23.92 22.23
C SER A 168 -9.53 23.92 21.29
N PHE A 169 -9.68 24.99 20.52
CA PHE A 169 -10.60 25.06 19.39
C PHE A 169 -9.90 24.60 18.13
#